data_cc4b297eb5197dd4a88a0308a8fbe173
#
_entry.id   cc4b297eb5197dd4a88a0308a8fbe173
#
_cell.length_a   1.000
_cell.length_b   1.000
_cell.length_c   1.000
_cell.angle_alpha   90.00
_cell.angle_beta   90.00
_cell.angle_gamma   90.00
#
_symmetry.space_group_name_H-M   'P 1'
#
loop_
_entity.id
_entity.type
_entity.pdbx_description
1 polymer ?
#
loop_
_entity_poly.entity_id
_entity_poly.type
_entity_poly.pdbx_seq_one_letter_code
_entity_poly.pdbx_strand_id
1 'polypeptide(L)'
;MTKKTPRLVLVLTALLFCYGFMVGGQQLVLATVCEQFGIGVVGMGTMVAILHVASMLTPAVMGAVADRVGKKKVLVLFAVLYGIGCLTAAFSPILAGFVVAMLLIGAGYSVCESLTSAVCVEVSVEDGDRYINLTQCLLSVGAILGPIVMGHLPELSFGSWRLLYIFCGVPLVLIGLVLSRMTFPAGVSSEKVKTSAKQLWMSPIFIALIASMFLYVGLENGFGYFVEILFDRKQNGAVLGAYGLSAYWAGMAVARFWYSIRAYRPGRTVRLSFLGVAVCFVALVLLKSGILCALLCFLVGFAYGPIWTTIVAGAARRFPDHKASATGLMSSACGLAGIVYPMFMGLVVESLDIRIGFVILAVTAALGGALANCVETKN
;
A
#
# COMPACT_ATOMS: atom_id res chain seq x y z
N MET A 1 -8.46 -1.97 -33.46
CA MET A 1 -9.76 -1.63 -32.84
C MET A 1 -9.61 -1.75 -31.33
N THR A 2 -9.73 -0.67 -30.57
CA THR A 2 -9.66 -0.70 -29.09
C THR A 2 -10.92 -1.42 -28.57
N LYS A 3 -10.75 -2.65 -28.05
CA LYS A 3 -11.84 -3.35 -27.37
C LYS A 3 -12.34 -2.46 -26.23
N LYS A 4 -13.66 -2.21 -26.18
CA LYS A 4 -14.27 -1.42 -25.09
C LYS A 4 -14.04 -2.13 -23.76
N THR A 5 -13.53 -1.39 -22.76
CA THR A 5 -13.34 -1.90 -21.41
C THR A 5 -14.70 -2.28 -20.80
N PRO A 6 -14.88 -3.50 -20.27
CA PRO A 6 -16.14 -3.94 -19.69
C PRO A 6 -16.59 -3.01 -18.54
N ARG A 7 -17.90 -2.78 -18.41
CA ARG A 7 -18.47 -1.94 -17.34
C ARG A 7 -18.03 -2.40 -15.94
N LEU A 8 -17.93 -3.72 -15.72
CA LEU A 8 -17.45 -4.27 -14.45
C LEU A 8 -16.05 -3.78 -14.12
N VAL A 9 -15.12 -3.83 -15.09
CA VAL A 9 -13.74 -3.37 -14.90
C VAL A 9 -13.70 -1.88 -14.57
N LEU A 10 -14.54 -1.05 -15.19
CA LEU A 10 -14.61 0.39 -14.87
C LEU A 10 -15.05 0.64 -13.42
N VAL A 11 -16.04 -0.13 -12.90
CA VAL A 11 -16.47 -0.02 -11.50
C VAL A 11 -15.39 -0.51 -10.54
N LEU A 12 -14.68 -1.60 -10.87
CA LEU A 12 -13.53 -2.07 -10.11
C LEU A 12 -12.37 -1.06 -10.11
N THR A 13 -12.19 -0.35 -11.22
CA THR A 13 -11.21 0.74 -11.32
C THR A 13 -11.56 1.90 -10.40
N ALA A 14 -12.85 2.29 -10.33
CA ALA A 14 -13.31 3.31 -9.39
C ALA A 14 -13.14 2.87 -7.92
N LEU A 15 -13.34 1.59 -7.61
CA LEU A 15 -13.08 1.01 -6.28
C LEU A 15 -11.61 1.20 -5.88
N LEU A 16 -10.67 0.86 -6.77
CA LEU A 16 -9.24 1.00 -6.49
C LEU A 16 -8.77 2.47 -6.50
N PHE A 17 -9.43 3.34 -7.26
CA PHE A 17 -9.20 4.78 -7.14
C PHE A 17 -9.55 5.30 -5.74
N CYS A 18 -10.71 4.93 -5.19
CA CYS A 18 -11.10 5.29 -3.82
C CYS A 18 -10.09 4.71 -2.80
N TYR A 19 -9.61 3.49 -3.01
CA TYR A 19 -8.57 2.90 -2.18
C TYR A 19 -7.28 3.71 -2.23
N GLY A 20 -6.78 4.07 -3.41
CA GLY A 20 -5.59 4.89 -3.55
C GLY A 20 -5.74 6.26 -2.88
N PHE A 21 -6.87 6.94 -3.12
CA PHE A 21 -7.17 8.23 -2.51
C PHE A 21 -7.18 8.14 -0.98
N MET A 22 -7.75 7.05 -0.44
CA MET A 22 -7.75 6.77 0.98
C MET A 22 -6.32 6.57 1.52
N VAL A 23 -5.49 5.76 0.87
CA VAL A 23 -4.12 5.48 1.30
C VAL A 23 -3.27 6.75 1.34
N GLY A 24 -3.24 7.50 0.24
CA GLY A 24 -2.46 8.73 0.16
C GLY A 24 -2.97 9.79 1.14
N GLY A 25 -4.28 10.00 1.20
CA GLY A 25 -4.88 10.96 2.13
C GLY A 25 -4.67 10.56 3.60
N GLN A 26 -4.81 9.29 3.94
CA GLN A 26 -4.61 8.80 5.31
C GLN A 26 -3.17 8.95 5.78
N GLN A 27 -2.19 8.73 4.92
CA GLN A 27 -0.78 8.97 5.23
C GLN A 27 -0.52 10.42 5.65
N LEU A 28 -1.26 11.37 5.08
CA LEU A 28 -1.14 12.78 5.45
C LEU A 28 -1.88 13.13 6.74
N VAL A 29 -3.16 12.67 6.88
CA VAL A 29 -4.00 13.20 7.97
C VAL A 29 -3.94 12.40 9.27
N LEU A 30 -3.32 11.22 9.29
CA LEU A 30 -3.40 10.33 10.43
C LEU A 30 -2.72 10.90 11.69
N ALA A 31 -1.65 11.67 11.54
CA ALA A 31 -1.01 12.38 12.64
C ALA A 31 -1.99 13.35 13.33
N THR A 32 -2.67 14.19 12.55
CA THR A 32 -3.70 15.12 13.05
C THR A 32 -4.86 14.40 13.74
N VAL A 33 -5.30 13.25 13.19
CA VAL A 33 -6.33 12.41 13.83
C VAL A 33 -5.88 11.94 15.20
N CYS A 34 -4.64 11.45 15.30
CA CYS A 34 -4.09 10.94 16.55
C CYS A 34 -3.91 12.03 17.59
N GLU A 35 -3.49 13.23 17.18
CA GLU A 35 -3.43 14.41 18.05
C GLU A 35 -4.81 14.78 18.62
N GLN A 36 -5.85 14.76 17.79
CA GLN A 36 -7.22 15.06 18.22
C GLN A 36 -7.73 14.03 19.25
N PHE A 37 -7.33 12.77 19.13
CA PHE A 37 -7.65 11.74 20.13
C PHE A 37 -6.68 11.68 21.32
N GLY A 38 -5.64 12.53 21.35
CA GLY A 38 -4.66 12.60 22.43
C GLY A 38 -3.73 11.37 22.55
N ILE A 39 -3.50 10.65 21.44
CA ILE A 39 -2.69 9.42 21.44
C ILE A 39 -1.27 9.58 20.87
N GLY A 40 -0.93 10.77 20.39
CA GLY A 40 0.41 11.09 19.89
C GLY A 40 0.94 10.21 18.76
N VAL A 41 2.24 10.29 18.51
CA VAL A 41 2.89 9.61 17.38
C VAL A 41 2.99 8.09 17.60
N VAL A 42 3.15 7.61 18.82
CA VAL A 42 3.11 6.17 19.14
C VAL A 42 1.71 5.61 18.84
N GLY A 43 0.67 6.36 19.21
CA GLY A 43 -0.70 6.01 18.86
C GLY A 43 -0.93 5.93 17.34
N MET A 44 -0.32 6.83 16.57
CA MET A 44 -0.37 6.77 15.10
C MET A 44 0.23 5.46 14.56
N GLY A 45 1.42 5.08 15.00
CA GLY A 45 2.03 3.80 14.63
C GLY A 45 1.15 2.60 15.01
N THR A 46 0.49 2.66 16.17
CA THR A 46 -0.45 1.63 16.63
C THR A 46 -1.70 1.55 15.74
N MET A 47 -2.27 2.69 15.32
CA MET A 47 -3.42 2.72 14.41
C MET A 47 -3.08 2.08 13.05
N VAL A 48 -1.90 2.38 12.51
CA VAL A 48 -1.40 1.75 11.27
C VAL A 48 -1.21 0.24 11.47
N ALA A 49 -0.66 -0.19 12.60
CA ALA A 49 -0.51 -1.60 12.92
C ALA A 49 -1.85 -2.33 13.00
N ILE A 50 -2.86 -1.75 13.66
CA ILE A 50 -4.23 -2.31 13.75
C ILE A 50 -4.83 -2.51 12.36
N LEU A 51 -4.70 -1.52 11.48
CA LEU A 51 -5.14 -1.61 10.10
C LEU A 51 -4.46 -2.77 9.37
N HIS A 52 -3.13 -2.92 9.54
CA HIS A 52 -2.36 -3.98 8.88
C HIS A 52 -2.62 -5.38 9.46
N VAL A 53 -2.96 -5.52 10.74
CA VAL A 53 -3.41 -6.81 11.31
C VAL A 53 -4.64 -7.30 10.56
N ALA A 54 -5.65 -6.45 10.37
CA ALA A 54 -6.85 -6.82 9.64
C ALA A 54 -6.54 -7.13 8.17
N SER A 55 -5.71 -6.29 7.51
CA SER A 55 -5.35 -6.47 6.10
C SER A 55 -4.53 -7.72 5.83
N MET A 56 -3.75 -8.20 6.79
CA MET A 56 -2.95 -9.42 6.69
C MET A 56 -3.82 -10.68 6.81
N LEU A 57 -4.73 -10.69 7.79
CA LEU A 57 -5.48 -11.90 8.13
C LEU A 57 -6.71 -12.11 7.22
N THR A 58 -7.39 -11.02 6.87
CA THR A 58 -8.69 -11.12 6.20
C THR A 58 -8.63 -11.71 4.78
N PRO A 59 -7.70 -11.34 3.89
CA PRO A 59 -7.64 -11.92 2.54
C PRO A 59 -7.36 -13.42 2.54
N ALA A 60 -6.55 -13.90 3.47
CA ALA A 60 -6.22 -15.33 3.57
C ALA A 60 -7.47 -16.19 3.87
N VAL A 61 -8.34 -15.69 4.75
CA VAL A 61 -9.60 -16.37 5.09
C VAL A 61 -10.64 -16.13 4.00
N MET A 62 -10.81 -14.90 3.57
CA MET A 62 -11.87 -14.51 2.63
C MET A 62 -11.63 -14.97 1.19
N GLY A 63 -10.38 -15.20 0.79
CA GLY A 63 -10.08 -15.86 -0.49
C GLY A 63 -10.70 -17.25 -0.56
N ALA A 64 -10.50 -18.07 0.47
CA ALA A 64 -11.09 -19.40 0.54
C ALA A 64 -12.63 -19.37 0.65
N VAL A 65 -13.19 -18.36 1.30
CA VAL A 65 -14.65 -18.14 1.36
C VAL A 65 -15.16 -17.72 -0.02
N ALA A 66 -14.47 -16.83 -0.71
CA ALA A 66 -14.85 -16.34 -2.03
C ALA A 66 -14.89 -17.48 -3.08
N ASP A 67 -13.98 -18.44 -2.97
CA ASP A 67 -13.97 -19.63 -3.84
C ASP A 67 -15.20 -20.53 -3.61
N ARG A 68 -15.78 -20.52 -2.40
CA ARG A 68 -16.95 -21.35 -2.05
C ARG A 68 -18.29 -20.66 -2.31
N VAL A 69 -18.43 -19.40 -1.90
CA VAL A 69 -19.70 -18.67 -1.93
C VAL A 69 -19.84 -17.76 -3.14
N GLY A 70 -18.75 -17.60 -3.91
CA GLY A 70 -18.64 -16.75 -5.10
C GLY A 70 -18.00 -15.39 -4.80
N LYS A 71 -17.07 -14.97 -5.64
CA LYS A 71 -16.28 -13.73 -5.51
C LYS A 71 -17.14 -12.46 -5.44
N LYS A 72 -18.26 -12.45 -6.21
CA LYS A 72 -19.22 -11.33 -6.20
C LYS A 72 -19.72 -11.02 -4.78
N LYS A 73 -20.22 -12.05 -4.05
CA LYS A 73 -20.81 -11.84 -2.72
C LYS A 73 -19.79 -11.28 -1.73
N VAL A 74 -18.58 -11.82 -1.74
CA VAL A 74 -17.50 -11.39 -0.85
C VAL A 74 -17.03 -9.98 -1.21
N LEU A 75 -16.81 -9.69 -2.50
CA LEU A 75 -16.37 -8.37 -2.95
C LEU A 75 -17.38 -7.28 -2.62
N VAL A 76 -18.69 -7.52 -2.86
CA VAL A 76 -19.77 -6.60 -2.50
C VAL A 76 -19.80 -6.34 -0.99
N LEU A 77 -19.76 -7.41 -0.19
CA LEU A 77 -19.75 -7.30 1.27
C LEU A 77 -18.58 -6.45 1.75
N PHE A 78 -17.38 -6.73 1.27
CA PHE A 78 -16.17 -6.02 1.71
C PHE A 78 -16.03 -4.61 1.17
N ALA A 79 -16.57 -4.31 -0.03
CA ALA A 79 -16.68 -2.93 -0.52
C ALA A 79 -17.61 -2.10 0.37
N VAL A 80 -18.76 -2.65 0.79
CA VAL A 80 -19.69 -1.98 1.71
C VAL A 80 -19.07 -1.85 3.11
N LEU A 81 -18.45 -2.91 3.64
CA LEU A 81 -17.76 -2.86 4.94
C LEU A 81 -16.62 -1.85 4.95
N TYR A 82 -15.87 -1.73 3.86
CA TYR A 82 -14.85 -0.71 3.71
C TYR A 82 -15.44 0.69 3.78
N GLY A 83 -16.52 0.94 3.02
CA GLY A 83 -17.24 2.21 3.07
C GLY A 83 -17.83 2.52 4.46
N ILE A 84 -18.42 1.52 5.13
CA ILE A 84 -18.91 1.65 6.51
C ILE A 84 -17.74 1.96 7.46
N GLY A 85 -16.60 1.28 7.32
CA GLY A 85 -15.39 1.56 8.09
C GLY A 85 -14.95 3.01 7.95
N CYS A 86 -14.90 3.53 6.71
CA CYS A 86 -14.59 4.93 6.46
C CYS A 86 -15.61 5.86 7.13
N LEU A 87 -16.91 5.61 6.98
CA LEU A 87 -17.95 6.44 7.61
C LEU A 87 -17.89 6.36 9.15
N THR A 88 -17.59 5.18 9.71
CA THR A 88 -17.36 5.01 11.15
C THR A 88 -16.16 5.86 11.60
N ALA A 89 -15.06 5.88 10.85
CA ALA A 89 -13.92 6.76 11.15
C ALA A 89 -14.32 8.23 11.14
N ALA A 90 -15.06 8.66 10.10
CA ALA A 90 -15.49 10.04 9.94
C ALA A 90 -16.38 10.55 11.10
N PHE A 91 -17.30 9.72 11.58
CA PHE A 91 -18.31 10.11 12.56
C PHE A 91 -18.02 9.64 13.98
N SER A 92 -16.93 8.89 14.21
CA SER A 92 -16.61 8.45 15.57
C SER A 92 -16.18 9.61 16.47
N PRO A 93 -16.86 9.80 17.62
CA PRO A 93 -16.43 10.78 18.62
C PRO A 93 -15.37 10.24 19.58
N ILE A 94 -15.11 8.94 19.57
CA ILE A 94 -14.24 8.26 20.54
C ILE A 94 -13.21 7.39 19.83
N LEU A 95 -12.04 7.23 20.46
CA LEU A 95 -10.92 6.44 19.94
C LEU A 95 -11.32 4.97 19.64
N ALA A 96 -12.13 4.35 20.51
CA ALA A 96 -12.55 2.97 20.31
C ALA A 96 -13.31 2.76 18.98
N GLY A 97 -14.19 3.70 18.61
CA GLY A 97 -14.89 3.67 17.34
C GLY A 97 -13.93 3.86 16.15
N PHE A 98 -12.90 4.70 16.30
CA PHE A 98 -11.86 4.86 15.30
C PHE A 98 -11.00 3.59 15.13
N VAL A 99 -10.69 2.88 16.23
CA VAL A 99 -10.01 1.57 16.19
C VAL A 99 -10.84 0.54 15.41
N VAL A 100 -12.13 0.44 15.69
CA VAL A 100 -13.03 -0.45 14.93
C VAL A 100 -13.05 -0.06 13.45
N ALA A 101 -13.06 1.23 13.14
CA ALA A 101 -13.00 1.73 11.78
C ALA A 101 -11.70 1.29 11.08
N MET A 102 -10.54 1.39 11.74
CA MET A 102 -9.26 0.94 11.19
C MET A 102 -9.25 -0.56 10.85
N LEU A 103 -9.85 -1.40 11.70
CA LEU A 103 -10.01 -2.83 11.42
C LEU A 103 -10.91 -3.07 10.18
N LEU A 104 -12.05 -2.37 10.08
CA LEU A 104 -12.96 -2.48 8.94
C LEU A 104 -12.32 -1.98 7.65
N ILE A 105 -11.59 -0.87 7.70
CA ILE A 105 -10.84 -0.31 6.57
C ILE A 105 -9.77 -1.31 6.12
N GLY A 106 -8.94 -1.81 7.04
CA GLY A 106 -7.89 -2.78 6.74
C GLY A 106 -8.41 -4.07 6.10
N ALA A 107 -9.46 -4.65 6.67
CA ALA A 107 -10.13 -5.81 6.11
C ALA A 107 -10.77 -5.52 4.74
N GLY A 108 -11.42 -4.36 4.62
CA GLY A 108 -12.15 -3.97 3.43
C GLY A 108 -11.24 -3.79 2.22
N TYR A 109 -10.21 -2.93 2.34
CA TYR A 109 -9.36 -2.63 1.19
C TYR A 109 -8.57 -3.85 0.71
N SER A 110 -8.05 -4.65 1.64
CA SER A 110 -7.19 -5.78 1.28
C SER A 110 -7.94 -6.90 0.54
N VAL A 111 -9.19 -7.18 0.94
CA VAL A 111 -10.06 -8.12 0.22
C VAL A 111 -10.51 -7.53 -1.11
N CYS A 112 -10.87 -6.25 -1.15
CA CYS A 112 -11.28 -5.58 -2.39
C CYS A 112 -10.15 -5.57 -3.41
N GLU A 113 -8.91 -5.29 -3.02
CA GLU A 113 -7.75 -5.29 -3.92
C GLU A 113 -7.46 -6.68 -4.48
N SER A 114 -7.39 -7.69 -3.61
CA SER A 114 -7.08 -9.06 -4.03
C SER A 114 -8.16 -9.65 -4.94
N LEU A 115 -9.45 -9.49 -4.60
CA LEU A 115 -10.54 -9.99 -5.40
C LEU A 115 -10.75 -9.20 -6.70
N THR A 116 -10.46 -7.89 -6.71
CA THR A 116 -10.47 -7.10 -7.96
C THR A 116 -9.48 -7.66 -8.96
N SER A 117 -8.26 -7.95 -8.55
CA SER A 117 -7.24 -8.56 -9.40
C SER A 117 -7.69 -9.92 -9.95
N ALA A 118 -8.25 -10.77 -9.09
CA ALA A 118 -8.78 -12.07 -9.49
C ALA A 118 -9.95 -11.96 -10.49
N VAL A 119 -10.89 -11.04 -10.26
CA VAL A 119 -12.03 -10.80 -11.17
C VAL A 119 -11.58 -10.24 -12.51
N CYS A 120 -10.56 -9.36 -12.54
CA CYS A 120 -10.02 -8.83 -13.80
C CYS A 120 -9.50 -9.95 -14.73
N VAL A 121 -8.82 -10.95 -14.18
CA VAL A 121 -8.36 -12.13 -14.93
C VAL A 121 -9.54 -12.98 -15.41
N GLU A 122 -10.61 -13.14 -14.62
CA GLU A 122 -11.79 -13.89 -14.99
C GLU A 122 -12.65 -13.21 -16.06
N VAL A 123 -12.64 -11.87 -16.12
CA VAL A 123 -13.36 -11.10 -17.16
C VAL A 123 -12.77 -11.36 -18.53
N SER A 124 -11.46 -11.51 -18.65
CA SER A 124 -10.79 -11.87 -19.91
C SER A 124 -9.40 -12.45 -19.59
N VAL A 125 -9.16 -13.65 -20.05
CA VAL A 125 -7.83 -14.29 -19.91
C VAL A 125 -6.78 -13.54 -20.74
N GLU A 126 -7.15 -13.04 -21.91
CA GLU A 126 -6.23 -12.31 -22.81
C GLU A 126 -5.94 -10.88 -22.32
N ASP A 127 -6.95 -10.16 -21.84
CA ASP A 127 -6.85 -8.75 -21.43
C ASP A 127 -6.71 -8.58 -19.89
N GLY A 128 -6.63 -9.68 -19.12
CA GLY A 128 -6.63 -9.65 -17.65
C GLY A 128 -5.51 -8.78 -17.07
N ASP A 129 -4.28 -8.95 -17.55
CA ASP A 129 -3.13 -8.15 -17.14
C ASP A 129 -3.34 -6.65 -17.44
N ARG A 130 -3.94 -6.33 -18.59
CA ARG A 130 -4.30 -4.95 -18.95
C ARG A 130 -5.30 -4.35 -17.98
N TYR A 131 -6.31 -5.14 -17.57
CA TYR A 131 -7.32 -4.66 -16.61
C TYR A 131 -6.74 -4.49 -15.21
N ILE A 132 -5.86 -5.38 -14.75
CA ILE A 132 -5.14 -5.21 -13.50
C ILE A 132 -4.29 -3.93 -13.55
N ASN A 133 -3.53 -3.73 -14.61
CA ASN A 133 -2.71 -2.52 -14.78
C ASN A 133 -3.56 -1.24 -14.79
N LEU A 134 -4.74 -1.25 -15.42
CA LEU A 134 -5.66 -0.12 -15.40
C LEU A 134 -6.15 0.19 -13.97
N THR A 135 -6.56 -0.83 -13.22
CA THR A 135 -7.01 -0.64 -11.84
C THR A 135 -5.91 -0.12 -10.94
N GLN A 136 -4.68 -0.63 -11.06
CA GLN A 136 -3.51 -0.18 -10.30
C GLN A 136 -3.04 1.23 -10.71
N CYS A 137 -3.20 1.60 -11.98
CA CYS A 137 -2.92 2.95 -12.44
C CYS A 137 -3.84 3.97 -11.76
N LEU A 138 -5.16 3.69 -11.72
CA LEU A 138 -6.12 4.59 -11.07
C LEU A 138 -5.97 4.60 -9.54
N LEU A 139 -5.54 3.49 -8.93
CA LEU A 139 -5.10 3.48 -7.53
C LEU A 139 -3.97 4.50 -7.32
N SER A 140 -2.94 4.47 -8.17
CA SER A 140 -1.81 5.41 -8.08
C SER A 140 -2.27 6.86 -8.27
N VAL A 141 -3.18 7.13 -9.20
CA VAL A 141 -3.78 8.48 -9.39
C VAL A 141 -4.51 8.91 -8.12
N GLY A 142 -5.30 8.02 -7.51
CA GLY A 142 -5.96 8.29 -6.22
C GLY A 142 -4.95 8.63 -5.14
N ALA A 143 -3.87 7.86 -5.02
CA ALA A 143 -2.83 8.07 -4.02
C ALA A 143 -2.04 9.38 -4.19
N ILE A 144 -1.93 9.86 -5.43
CA ILE A 144 -1.37 11.19 -5.72
C ILE A 144 -2.35 12.30 -5.31
N LEU A 145 -3.63 12.14 -5.65
CA LEU A 145 -4.63 13.19 -5.42
C LEU A 145 -5.04 13.31 -3.95
N GLY A 146 -5.01 12.20 -3.19
CA GLY A 146 -5.39 12.20 -1.78
C GLY A 146 -4.67 13.26 -0.95
N PRO A 147 -3.33 13.26 -0.86
CA PRO A 147 -2.59 14.26 -0.11
C PRO A 147 -2.78 15.69 -0.64
N ILE A 148 -2.84 15.88 -1.98
CA ILE A 148 -3.07 17.21 -2.56
C ILE A 148 -4.40 17.75 -2.10
N VAL A 149 -5.48 17.00 -2.24
CA VAL A 149 -6.82 17.44 -1.86
C VAL A 149 -6.86 17.72 -0.36
N MET A 150 -6.38 16.79 0.45
CA MET A 150 -6.44 16.93 1.92
C MET A 150 -5.56 18.06 2.43
N GLY A 151 -4.39 18.30 1.83
CA GLY A 151 -3.47 19.37 2.23
C GLY A 151 -3.97 20.80 1.89
N HIS A 152 -4.99 20.92 1.03
CA HIS A 152 -5.59 22.21 0.66
C HIS A 152 -6.96 22.44 1.29
N LEU A 153 -7.50 21.46 2.04
CA LEU A 153 -8.77 21.65 2.72
C LEU A 153 -8.60 22.64 3.88
N PRO A 154 -9.52 23.61 4.03
CA PRO A 154 -9.50 24.51 5.16
C PRO A 154 -9.73 23.72 6.46
N GLU A 155 -9.17 24.22 7.56
CA GLU A 155 -9.49 23.68 8.87
C GLU A 155 -10.97 23.92 9.20
N LEU A 156 -11.68 22.84 9.51
CA LEU A 156 -13.08 22.87 9.89
C LEU A 156 -13.23 22.55 11.37
N SER A 157 -14.21 23.14 12.01
CA SER A 157 -14.48 22.97 13.45
C SER A 157 -14.69 21.52 13.89
N PHE A 158 -15.13 20.63 12.98
CA PHE A 158 -15.29 19.20 13.24
C PHE A 158 -14.10 18.35 12.79
N GLY A 159 -13.01 19.00 12.31
CA GLY A 159 -11.80 18.36 11.79
C GLY A 159 -11.91 18.03 10.28
N SER A 160 -11.12 18.74 9.47
CA SER A 160 -11.09 18.57 7.99
C SER A 160 -10.71 17.16 7.55
N TRP A 161 -9.94 16.42 8.36
CA TRP A 161 -9.56 15.04 8.11
C TRP A 161 -10.76 14.08 7.96
N ARG A 162 -11.92 14.41 8.57
CA ARG A 162 -13.14 13.60 8.46
C ARG A 162 -13.66 13.56 7.02
N LEU A 163 -13.39 14.61 6.25
CA LEU A 163 -13.78 14.68 4.84
C LEU A 163 -13.10 13.59 4.00
N LEU A 164 -11.84 13.22 4.30
CA LEU A 164 -11.19 12.10 3.64
C LEU A 164 -12.05 10.84 3.73
N TYR A 165 -12.47 10.50 4.94
CA TYR A 165 -13.23 9.29 5.20
C TYR A 165 -14.66 9.36 4.62
N ILE A 166 -15.26 10.54 4.55
CA ILE A 166 -16.57 10.74 3.89
C ILE A 166 -16.41 10.63 2.37
N PHE A 167 -15.39 11.26 1.78
CA PHE A 167 -15.11 11.21 0.34
C PHE A 167 -14.78 9.81 -0.17
N CYS A 168 -14.25 8.94 0.68
CA CYS A 168 -14.06 7.53 0.35
C CYS A 168 -15.28 6.68 0.73
N GLY A 169 -15.83 6.88 1.92
CA GLY A 169 -16.87 6.03 2.48
C GLY A 169 -18.16 6.01 1.68
N VAL A 170 -18.67 7.18 1.31
CA VAL A 170 -19.90 7.26 0.51
C VAL A 170 -19.75 6.61 -0.87
N PRO A 171 -18.73 6.95 -1.69
CA PRO A 171 -18.53 6.27 -2.97
C PRO A 171 -18.32 4.76 -2.84
N LEU A 172 -17.60 4.29 -1.82
CA LEU A 172 -17.36 2.84 -1.62
C LEU A 172 -18.66 2.07 -1.34
N VAL A 173 -19.55 2.62 -0.51
CA VAL A 173 -20.89 2.03 -0.30
C VAL A 173 -21.67 2.00 -1.59
N LEU A 174 -21.69 3.11 -2.35
CA LEU A 174 -22.40 3.18 -3.63
C LEU A 174 -21.80 2.19 -4.65
N ILE A 175 -20.48 2.08 -4.73
CA ILE A 175 -19.81 1.10 -5.60
C ILE A 175 -20.20 -0.32 -5.19
N GLY A 176 -20.24 -0.65 -3.91
CA GLY A 176 -20.71 -1.94 -3.42
C GLY A 176 -22.15 -2.23 -3.86
N LEU A 177 -23.06 -1.25 -3.77
CA LEU A 177 -24.44 -1.37 -4.24
C LEU A 177 -24.52 -1.56 -5.77
N VAL A 178 -23.71 -0.84 -6.55
CA VAL A 178 -23.62 -1.01 -8.00
C VAL A 178 -23.11 -2.41 -8.34
N LEU A 179 -22.02 -2.87 -7.72
CA LEU A 179 -21.47 -4.21 -7.90
C LEU A 179 -22.47 -5.31 -7.58
N SER A 180 -23.35 -5.11 -6.60
CA SER A 180 -24.38 -6.08 -6.23
C SER A 180 -25.37 -6.36 -7.39
N ARG A 181 -25.58 -5.38 -8.26
CA ARG A 181 -26.47 -5.45 -9.42
C ARG A 181 -25.77 -5.88 -10.72
N MET A 182 -24.45 -5.98 -10.73
CA MET A 182 -23.68 -6.37 -11.91
C MET A 182 -23.57 -7.89 -12.03
N THR A 183 -23.41 -8.36 -13.26
CA THR A 183 -23.08 -9.77 -13.54
C THR A 183 -21.57 -9.96 -13.47
N PHE A 184 -21.14 -11.02 -12.80
CA PHE A 184 -19.75 -11.44 -12.71
C PHE A 184 -19.51 -12.65 -13.59
N PRO A 185 -18.28 -12.85 -14.10
CA PRO A 185 -17.95 -14.08 -14.83
C PRO A 185 -18.18 -15.30 -13.93
N ALA A 186 -18.54 -16.42 -14.53
CA ALA A 186 -18.55 -17.70 -13.83
C ALA A 186 -17.10 -18.03 -13.49
N GLY A 187 -16.79 -18.14 -12.19
CA GLY A 187 -15.43 -18.35 -11.72
C GLY A 187 -14.77 -19.57 -12.35
N VAL A 188 -13.57 -19.42 -12.86
CA VAL A 188 -12.73 -20.55 -13.24
C VAL A 188 -12.30 -21.22 -11.93
N SER A 189 -12.72 -22.47 -11.74
CA SER A 189 -12.30 -23.29 -10.60
C SER A 189 -10.79 -23.48 -10.67
N SER A 190 -10.04 -22.76 -9.85
CA SER A 190 -8.61 -23.01 -9.75
C SER A 190 -8.40 -24.34 -9.05
N GLU A 191 -7.74 -25.27 -9.71
CA GLU A 191 -7.27 -26.50 -9.08
C GLU A 191 -6.47 -26.13 -7.81
N LYS A 192 -6.88 -26.73 -6.70
CA LYS A 192 -6.16 -26.59 -5.43
C LYS A 192 -4.82 -27.29 -5.55
N VAL A 193 -3.80 -26.58 -5.96
CA VAL A 193 -2.42 -27.08 -5.87
C VAL A 193 -2.09 -27.18 -4.38
N LYS A 194 -2.16 -28.40 -3.84
CA LYS A 194 -1.68 -28.73 -2.49
C LYS A 194 -0.14 -28.75 -2.50
N THR A 195 0.49 -27.59 -2.39
CA THR A 195 1.93 -27.50 -2.30
C THR A 195 2.37 -27.25 -0.86
N SER A 196 3.35 -28.02 -0.40
CA SER A 196 3.88 -27.90 0.95
C SER A 196 4.78 -26.65 1.06
N ALA A 197 4.34 -25.65 1.81
CA ALA A 197 5.13 -24.44 2.11
C ALA A 197 6.47 -24.74 2.81
N LYS A 198 6.64 -25.95 3.37
CA LYS A 198 7.87 -26.35 4.10
C LYS A 198 9.13 -26.26 3.22
N GLN A 199 9.03 -26.63 1.93
CA GLN A 199 10.18 -26.59 1.01
C GLN A 199 10.65 -25.16 0.73
N LEU A 200 9.75 -24.17 0.73
CA LEU A 200 10.09 -22.76 0.55
C LEU A 200 10.94 -22.24 1.72
N TRP A 201 10.56 -22.59 2.96
CA TRP A 201 11.28 -22.17 4.16
C TRP A 201 12.67 -22.78 4.29
N MET A 202 12.97 -23.87 3.58
CA MET A 202 14.31 -24.46 3.53
C MET A 202 15.23 -23.77 2.50
N SER A 203 14.71 -22.87 1.68
CA SER A 203 15.51 -22.14 0.67
C SER A 203 16.05 -20.83 1.24
N PRO A 204 17.37 -20.65 1.40
CA PRO A 204 17.95 -19.38 1.85
C PRO A 204 17.59 -18.21 0.93
N ILE A 205 17.44 -18.49 -0.37
CA ILE A 205 17.04 -17.48 -1.36
C ILE A 205 15.62 -17.02 -1.10
N PHE A 206 14.70 -17.92 -0.77
CA PHE A 206 13.33 -17.56 -0.46
C PHE A 206 13.23 -16.71 0.83
N ILE A 207 14.02 -17.08 1.85
CA ILE A 207 14.13 -16.30 3.09
C ILE A 207 14.64 -14.89 2.79
N ALA A 208 15.66 -14.75 1.94
CA ALA A 208 16.19 -13.44 1.54
C ALA A 208 15.18 -12.60 0.74
N LEU A 209 14.36 -13.22 -0.13
CA LEU A 209 13.28 -12.54 -0.86
C LEU A 209 12.18 -12.05 0.10
N ILE A 210 11.77 -12.89 1.07
CA ILE A 210 10.82 -12.50 2.11
C ILE A 210 11.38 -11.36 2.96
N ALA A 211 12.64 -11.46 3.39
CA ALA A 211 13.30 -10.40 4.15
C ALA A 211 13.37 -9.09 3.36
N SER A 212 13.74 -9.15 2.07
CA SER A 212 13.76 -7.97 1.20
C SER A 212 12.36 -7.34 1.06
N MET A 213 11.31 -8.17 0.96
CA MET A 213 9.93 -7.70 0.89
C MET A 213 9.47 -7.07 2.20
N PHE A 214 9.80 -7.68 3.33
CA PHE A 214 9.54 -7.14 4.66
C PHE A 214 10.21 -5.77 4.84
N LEU A 215 11.49 -5.65 4.48
CA LEU A 215 12.21 -4.37 4.54
C LEU A 215 11.58 -3.33 3.61
N TYR A 216 11.22 -3.70 2.38
CA TYR A 216 10.59 -2.79 1.42
C TYR A 216 9.29 -2.19 1.97
N VAL A 217 8.35 -3.04 2.42
CA VAL A 217 7.05 -2.57 2.93
C VAL A 217 7.21 -1.81 4.25
N GLY A 218 8.14 -2.25 5.09
CA GLY A 218 8.48 -1.54 6.33
C GLY A 218 8.97 -0.12 6.06
N LEU A 219 9.91 0.03 5.13
CA LEU A 219 10.43 1.33 4.71
C LEU A 219 9.35 2.19 4.05
N GLU A 220 8.48 1.59 3.20
CA GLU A 220 7.37 2.29 2.55
C GLU A 220 6.41 2.90 3.57
N ASN A 221 5.98 2.11 4.56
CA ASN A 221 5.11 2.58 5.63
C ASN A 221 5.82 3.56 6.57
N GLY A 222 7.08 3.27 6.93
CA GLY A 222 7.90 4.17 7.75
C GLY A 222 8.12 5.53 7.09
N PHE A 223 8.25 5.58 5.77
CA PHE A 223 8.31 6.84 5.03
C PHE A 223 6.92 7.48 4.92
N GLY A 224 5.95 6.75 4.37
CA GLY A 224 4.65 7.31 3.98
C GLY A 224 3.88 7.96 5.13
N TYR A 225 3.87 7.33 6.31
CA TYR A 225 3.15 7.87 7.48
C TYR A 225 3.96 8.89 8.30
N PHE A 226 5.27 8.98 8.12
CA PHE A 226 6.11 9.83 8.96
C PHE A 226 6.80 10.98 8.23
N VAL A 227 6.72 11.03 6.89
CA VAL A 227 7.36 12.10 6.11
C VAL A 227 6.74 13.47 6.39
N GLU A 228 5.44 13.54 6.60
CA GLU A 228 4.75 14.80 6.95
C GLU A 228 5.27 15.37 8.27
N ILE A 229 5.46 14.54 9.29
CA ILE A 229 6.06 14.94 10.58
C ILE A 229 7.48 15.48 10.36
N LEU A 230 8.27 14.93 9.42
CA LEU A 230 9.58 15.46 9.07
C LEU A 230 9.49 16.85 8.44
N PHE A 231 8.49 17.09 7.56
CA PHE A 231 8.27 18.41 6.97
C PHE A 231 7.83 19.44 8.02
N ASP A 232 6.93 19.08 8.90
CA ASP A 232 6.47 19.94 10.00
C ASP A 232 7.63 20.30 10.96
N ARG A 233 8.43 19.31 11.37
CA ARG A 233 9.61 19.54 12.21
C ARG A 233 10.64 20.49 11.58
N LYS A 234 10.66 20.58 10.27
CA LYS A 234 11.51 21.51 9.50
C LYS A 234 10.85 22.88 9.27
N GLN A 235 9.65 23.08 9.77
CA GLN A 235 8.87 24.31 9.59
C GLN A 235 8.57 24.61 8.10
N ASN A 236 8.43 23.57 7.30
CA ASN A 236 8.12 23.69 5.86
C ASN A 236 6.61 23.79 5.55
N GLY A 237 5.76 23.58 6.56
CA GLY A 237 4.31 23.65 6.47
C GLY A 237 3.63 22.39 5.88
N ALA A 238 2.38 22.15 6.28
CA ALA A 238 1.61 20.97 5.92
C ALA A 238 1.38 20.82 4.40
N VAL A 239 1.16 21.93 3.69
CA VAL A 239 0.95 21.92 2.23
C VAL A 239 2.16 21.34 1.50
N LEU A 240 3.36 21.69 1.93
CA LEU A 240 4.58 21.20 1.30
C LEU A 240 4.82 19.71 1.63
N GLY A 241 4.42 19.26 2.83
CA GLY A 241 4.38 17.85 3.20
C GLY A 241 3.43 17.06 2.30
N ALA A 242 2.23 17.59 2.02
CA ALA A 242 1.27 17.00 1.12
C ALA A 242 1.82 16.86 -0.32
N TYR A 243 2.48 17.89 -0.85
CA TYR A 243 3.15 17.81 -2.14
C TYR A 243 4.31 16.81 -2.15
N GLY A 244 5.07 16.73 -1.06
CA GLY A 244 6.13 15.73 -0.91
C GLY A 244 5.59 14.31 -1.00
N LEU A 245 4.50 14.02 -0.29
CA LEU A 245 3.86 12.71 -0.31
C LEU A 245 3.25 12.40 -1.69
N SER A 246 2.62 13.38 -2.33
CA SER A 246 2.11 13.22 -3.70
C SER A 246 3.23 13.02 -4.73
N ALA A 247 4.35 13.73 -4.58
CA ALA A 247 5.54 13.54 -5.41
C ALA A 247 6.12 12.13 -5.24
N TYR A 248 6.12 11.58 -4.02
CA TYR A 248 6.51 10.19 -3.77
C TYR A 248 5.64 9.19 -4.57
N TRP A 249 4.32 9.30 -4.50
CA TRP A 249 3.43 8.43 -5.26
C TRP A 249 3.57 8.61 -6.77
N ALA A 250 3.79 9.85 -7.23
CA ALA A 250 4.06 10.14 -8.64
C ALA A 250 5.38 9.52 -9.10
N GLY A 251 6.45 9.63 -8.30
CA GLY A 251 7.73 8.98 -8.57
C GLY A 251 7.61 7.47 -8.71
N MET A 252 6.84 6.84 -7.81
CA MET A 252 6.56 5.40 -7.87
C MET A 252 5.81 5.01 -9.15
N ALA A 253 4.78 5.77 -9.53
CA ALA A 253 4.01 5.52 -10.75
C ALA A 253 4.89 5.64 -12.01
N VAL A 254 5.71 6.71 -12.09
CA VAL A 254 6.65 6.94 -13.20
C VAL A 254 7.68 5.81 -13.29
N ALA A 255 8.24 5.36 -12.17
CA ALA A 255 9.20 4.26 -12.17
C ALA A 255 8.56 2.95 -12.62
N ARG A 256 7.37 2.60 -12.12
CA ARG A 256 6.64 1.40 -12.55
C ARG A 256 6.40 1.41 -14.05
N PHE A 257 5.99 2.55 -14.62
CA PHE A 257 5.83 2.71 -16.06
C PHE A 257 7.17 2.55 -16.79
N TRP A 258 8.22 3.23 -16.34
CA TRP A 258 9.56 3.17 -16.94
C TRP A 258 10.11 1.74 -17.00
N TYR A 259 10.02 1.01 -15.92
CA TYR A 259 10.49 -0.38 -15.84
C TYR A 259 9.58 -1.39 -16.55
N SER A 260 8.33 -1.04 -16.88
CA SER A 260 7.45 -1.89 -17.67
C SER A 260 7.82 -1.94 -19.16
N ILE A 261 8.44 -0.86 -19.67
CA ILE A 261 8.79 -0.71 -21.10
C ILE A 261 10.26 -0.95 -21.41
N ARG A 262 11.12 -1.17 -20.41
CA ARG A 262 12.55 -1.37 -20.60
C ARG A 262 13.02 -2.68 -20.00
N ALA A 263 13.94 -3.36 -20.69
CA ALA A 263 14.67 -4.48 -20.14
C ALA A 263 15.64 -4.00 -19.05
N TYR A 264 15.68 -4.70 -17.93
CA TYR A 264 16.56 -4.38 -16.80
C TYR A 264 17.07 -5.67 -16.11
N ARG A 265 18.16 -5.52 -15.33
CA ARG A 265 18.72 -6.62 -14.54
C ARG A 265 18.09 -6.61 -13.14
N PRO A 266 17.27 -7.63 -12.78
CA PRO A 266 16.46 -7.60 -11.56
C PRO A 266 17.25 -7.33 -10.28
N GLY A 267 18.29 -8.09 -9.98
CA GLY A 267 19.06 -7.94 -8.75
C GLY A 267 19.82 -6.61 -8.67
N ARG A 268 20.42 -6.16 -9.78
CA ARG A 268 21.08 -4.85 -9.85
C ARG A 268 20.09 -3.71 -9.62
N THR A 269 18.90 -3.80 -10.24
CA THR A 269 17.86 -2.77 -10.09
C THR A 269 17.40 -2.68 -8.64
N VAL A 270 17.03 -3.80 -8.01
CA VAL A 270 16.57 -3.80 -6.61
C VAL A 270 17.66 -3.27 -5.68
N ARG A 271 18.92 -3.66 -5.89
CA ARG A 271 20.04 -3.15 -5.10
C ARG A 271 20.22 -1.65 -5.22
N LEU A 272 20.26 -1.13 -6.46
CA LEU A 272 20.40 0.32 -6.68
C LEU A 272 19.21 1.10 -6.16
N SER A 273 18.02 0.54 -6.24
CA SER A 273 16.79 1.12 -5.68
C SER A 273 16.88 1.27 -4.16
N PHE A 274 17.24 0.23 -3.43
CA PHE A 274 17.41 0.30 -1.98
C PHE A 274 18.52 1.29 -1.58
N LEU A 275 19.66 1.29 -2.28
CA LEU A 275 20.74 2.24 -2.02
C LEU A 275 20.32 3.68 -2.34
N GLY A 276 19.57 3.88 -3.43
CA GLY A 276 19.01 5.18 -3.78
C GLY A 276 18.05 5.71 -2.71
N VAL A 277 17.18 4.84 -2.16
CA VAL A 277 16.32 5.17 -1.02
C VAL A 277 17.14 5.58 0.19
N ALA A 278 18.18 4.80 0.54
CA ALA A 278 19.05 5.12 1.67
C ALA A 278 19.71 6.51 1.54
N VAL A 279 20.25 6.82 0.37
CA VAL A 279 20.85 8.14 0.08
C VAL A 279 19.81 9.25 0.18
N CYS A 280 18.62 9.04 -0.41
CA CYS A 280 17.55 10.03 -0.33
C CYS A 280 17.06 10.28 1.11
N PHE A 281 16.99 9.26 1.96
CA PHE A 281 16.60 9.43 3.36
C PHE A 281 17.64 10.22 4.15
N VAL A 282 18.93 9.96 3.93
CA VAL A 282 20.00 10.79 4.53
C VAL A 282 19.90 12.24 4.02
N ALA A 283 19.72 12.43 2.72
CA ALA A 283 19.57 13.77 2.15
C ALA A 283 18.33 14.50 2.67
N LEU A 284 17.20 13.79 2.85
CA LEU A 284 15.99 14.35 3.48
C LEU A 284 16.24 14.84 4.91
N VAL A 285 17.09 14.17 5.68
CA VAL A 285 17.45 14.63 7.03
C VAL A 285 18.30 15.90 6.97
N LEU A 286 19.27 15.96 6.06
CA LEU A 286 20.28 17.03 6.00
C LEU A 286 19.76 18.33 5.34
N LEU A 287 18.92 18.22 4.31
CA LEU A 287 18.41 19.38 3.57
C LEU A 287 17.38 20.16 4.39
N LYS A 288 17.48 21.50 4.34
CA LYS A 288 16.52 22.41 4.99
C LYS A 288 15.42 22.90 4.04
N SER A 289 15.70 23.00 2.75
CA SER A 289 14.74 23.50 1.76
C SER A 289 13.59 22.52 1.56
N GLY A 290 12.36 22.93 1.83
CA GLY A 290 11.18 22.12 1.67
C GLY A 290 10.91 21.72 0.22
N ILE A 291 11.22 22.62 -0.76
CA ILE A 291 11.08 22.31 -2.19
C ILE A 291 12.04 21.18 -2.59
N LEU A 292 13.30 21.25 -2.15
CA LEU A 292 14.27 20.17 -2.41
C LEU A 292 13.88 18.88 -1.71
N CYS A 293 13.31 18.95 -0.49
CA CYS A 293 12.76 17.78 0.18
C CYS A 293 11.59 17.16 -0.60
N ALA A 294 10.69 17.96 -1.16
CA ALA A 294 9.59 17.45 -1.98
C ALA A 294 10.10 16.79 -3.28
N LEU A 295 11.11 17.35 -3.94
CA LEU A 295 11.78 16.72 -5.08
C LEU A 295 12.48 15.40 -4.69
N LEU A 296 13.12 15.35 -3.52
CA LEU A 296 13.69 14.10 -3.01
C LEU A 296 12.61 13.04 -2.75
N CYS A 297 11.42 13.41 -2.28
CA CYS A 297 10.30 12.49 -2.12
C CYS A 297 9.92 11.83 -3.46
N PHE A 298 9.94 12.58 -4.58
CA PHE A 298 9.77 12.00 -5.91
C PHE A 298 10.86 10.95 -6.22
N LEU A 299 12.11 11.25 -5.92
CA LEU A 299 13.23 10.31 -6.14
C LEU A 299 13.13 9.08 -5.24
N VAL A 300 12.67 9.24 -3.98
CA VAL A 300 12.34 8.11 -3.10
C VAL A 300 11.29 7.23 -3.76
N GLY A 301 10.18 7.80 -4.20
CA GLY A 301 9.12 7.05 -4.89
C GLY A 301 9.62 6.37 -6.15
N PHE A 302 10.42 7.06 -6.97
CA PHE A 302 11.01 6.48 -8.18
C PHE A 302 11.92 5.27 -7.86
N ALA A 303 12.71 5.37 -6.80
CA ALA A 303 13.53 4.25 -6.34
C ALA A 303 12.68 3.08 -5.81
N TYR A 304 11.55 3.35 -5.15
CA TYR A 304 10.65 2.30 -4.65
C TYR A 304 9.92 1.54 -5.76
N GLY A 305 9.57 2.20 -6.87
CA GLY A 305 8.69 1.68 -7.91
C GLY A 305 9.00 0.26 -8.39
N PRO A 306 10.27 -0.09 -8.73
CA PRO A 306 10.60 -1.41 -9.26
C PRO A 306 10.77 -2.51 -8.20
N ILE A 307 10.88 -2.18 -6.89
CA ILE A 307 11.29 -3.17 -5.87
C ILE A 307 10.24 -4.28 -5.74
N TRP A 308 8.99 -3.92 -5.47
CA TRP A 308 7.90 -4.87 -5.30
C TRP A 308 7.75 -5.81 -6.49
N THR A 309 7.55 -5.24 -7.66
CA THR A 309 7.29 -6.00 -8.89
C THR A 309 8.45 -6.94 -9.25
N THR A 310 9.68 -6.48 -9.03
CA THR A 310 10.88 -7.25 -9.33
C THR A 310 11.07 -8.42 -8.35
N ILE A 311 10.83 -8.22 -7.06
CA ILE A 311 10.94 -9.28 -6.04
C ILE A 311 9.85 -10.33 -6.26
N VAL A 312 8.59 -9.93 -6.47
CA VAL A 312 7.47 -10.87 -6.72
C VAL A 312 7.70 -11.67 -7.99
N ALA A 313 8.08 -11.01 -9.09
CA ALA A 313 8.40 -11.70 -10.34
C ALA A 313 9.63 -12.62 -10.20
N GLY A 314 10.63 -12.23 -9.42
CA GLY A 314 11.79 -13.05 -9.09
C GLY A 314 11.40 -14.32 -8.35
N ALA A 315 10.54 -14.23 -7.34
CA ALA A 315 10.02 -15.39 -6.61
C ALA A 315 9.19 -16.31 -7.50
N ALA A 316 8.30 -15.76 -8.32
CA ALA A 316 7.46 -16.55 -9.22
C ALA A 316 8.28 -17.33 -10.28
N ARG A 317 9.40 -16.75 -10.76
CA ARG A 317 10.32 -17.44 -11.69
C ARG A 317 11.16 -18.52 -11.00
N ARG A 318 11.60 -18.26 -9.77
CA ARG A 318 12.48 -19.16 -9.02
C ARG A 318 11.75 -20.38 -8.46
N PHE A 319 10.46 -20.20 -8.13
CA PHE A 319 9.65 -21.25 -7.52
C PHE A 319 8.37 -21.49 -8.34
N PRO A 320 8.52 -22.01 -9.59
CA PRO A 320 7.40 -22.17 -10.53
C PRO A 320 6.32 -23.12 -10.01
N ASP A 321 6.71 -24.15 -9.25
CA ASP A 321 5.78 -25.14 -8.69
C ASP A 321 5.08 -24.66 -7.41
N HIS A 322 5.54 -23.54 -6.82
CA HIS A 322 5.07 -23.00 -5.55
C HIS A 322 4.62 -21.54 -5.63
N LYS A 323 4.25 -21.05 -6.83
CA LYS A 323 3.94 -19.62 -7.06
C LYS A 323 2.92 -19.05 -6.07
N ALA A 324 1.80 -19.74 -5.87
CA ALA A 324 0.73 -19.27 -4.97
C ALA A 324 1.19 -19.21 -3.51
N SER A 325 1.90 -20.26 -3.05
CA SER A 325 2.43 -20.30 -1.68
C SER A 325 3.52 -19.23 -1.46
N ALA A 326 4.40 -19.02 -2.44
CA ALA A 326 5.44 -18.00 -2.39
C ALA A 326 4.82 -16.58 -2.30
N THR A 327 3.84 -16.29 -3.16
CA THR A 327 3.14 -14.98 -3.14
C THR A 327 2.38 -14.77 -1.84
N GLY A 328 1.69 -15.81 -1.33
CA GLY A 328 0.96 -15.73 -0.07
C GLY A 328 1.86 -15.44 1.13
N LEU A 329 3.01 -16.12 1.23
CA LEU A 329 4.00 -15.89 2.29
C LEU A 329 4.64 -14.50 2.19
N MET A 330 4.88 -14.01 0.97
CA MET A 330 5.34 -12.63 0.77
C MET A 330 4.30 -11.61 1.22
N SER A 331 3.03 -11.82 0.91
CA SER A 331 1.94 -10.95 1.39
C SER A 331 1.83 -10.95 2.91
N SER A 332 2.05 -12.10 3.57
CA SER A 332 2.10 -12.16 5.04
C SER A 332 3.27 -11.37 5.61
N ALA A 333 4.44 -11.42 4.97
CA ALA A 333 5.60 -10.61 5.36
C ALA A 333 5.34 -9.11 5.21
N CYS A 334 4.60 -8.71 4.17
CA CYS A 334 4.16 -7.32 3.98
C CYS A 334 3.25 -6.85 5.13
N GLY A 335 2.26 -7.66 5.50
CA GLY A 335 1.38 -7.35 6.62
C GLY A 335 2.15 -7.21 7.94
N LEU A 336 3.09 -8.12 8.21
CA LEU A 336 3.95 -8.04 9.39
C LEU A 336 4.82 -6.78 9.39
N ALA A 337 5.39 -6.41 8.25
CA ALA A 337 6.16 -5.17 8.11
C ALA A 337 5.30 -3.93 8.38
N GLY A 338 4.06 -3.90 7.86
CA GLY A 338 3.09 -2.84 8.11
C GLY A 338 2.66 -2.73 9.57
N ILE A 339 2.82 -3.78 10.37
CA ILE A 339 2.61 -3.75 11.82
C ILE A 339 3.87 -3.23 12.53
N VAL A 340 5.02 -3.85 12.28
CA VAL A 340 6.25 -3.63 13.05
C VAL A 340 6.82 -2.24 12.82
N TYR A 341 6.94 -1.80 11.55
CA TYR A 341 7.65 -0.54 11.25
C TYR A 341 6.93 0.71 11.74
N PRO A 342 5.60 0.90 11.55
CA PRO A 342 4.94 2.08 12.06
C PRO A 342 4.95 2.17 13.58
N MET A 343 4.79 1.03 14.29
CA MET A 343 4.91 1.00 15.75
C MET A 343 6.33 1.39 16.20
N PHE A 344 7.35 0.79 15.57
CA PHE A 344 8.73 1.09 15.86
C PHE A 344 9.08 2.56 15.58
N MET A 345 8.66 3.08 14.42
CA MET A 345 8.86 4.49 14.07
C MET A 345 8.16 5.42 15.04
N GLY A 346 6.93 5.10 15.46
CA GLY A 346 6.21 5.87 16.47
C GLY A 346 7.00 5.99 17.77
N LEU A 347 7.54 4.88 18.28
CA LEU A 347 8.38 4.86 19.49
C LEU A 347 9.68 5.67 19.32
N VAL A 348 10.37 5.53 18.18
CA VAL A 348 11.62 6.26 17.90
C VAL A 348 11.35 7.77 17.81
N VAL A 349 10.27 8.17 17.13
CA VAL A 349 9.94 9.59 16.96
C VAL A 349 9.56 10.25 18.28
N GLU A 350 8.81 9.54 19.13
CA GLU A 350 8.40 10.06 20.44
C GLU A 350 9.56 10.11 21.46
N SER A 351 10.40 9.06 21.46
CA SER A 351 11.48 8.93 22.44
C SER A 351 12.75 9.71 22.09
N LEU A 352 13.00 9.91 20.79
CA LEU A 352 14.25 10.49 20.29
C LEU A 352 14.00 11.71 19.39
N ASP A 353 13.88 11.50 18.09
CA ASP A 353 13.55 12.52 17.08
C ASP A 353 13.20 11.85 15.75
N ILE A 354 12.35 12.49 14.94
CA ILE A 354 12.00 12.03 13.59
C ILE A 354 13.22 11.85 12.68
N ARG A 355 14.25 12.69 12.83
CA ARG A 355 15.49 12.60 12.03
C ARG A 355 16.24 11.31 12.31
N ILE A 356 16.29 10.86 13.57
CA ILE A 356 16.88 9.58 13.95
C ILE A 356 16.07 8.44 13.32
N GLY A 357 14.74 8.51 13.31
CA GLY A 357 13.88 7.58 12.61
C GLY A 357 14.25 7.43 11.13
N PHE A 358 14.44 8.55 10.42
CA PHE A 358 14.85 8.52 9.01
C PHE A 358 16.28 8.00 8.79
N VAL A 359 17.20 8.23 9.71
CA VAL A 359 18.56 7.61 9.66
C VAL A 359 18.46 6.10 9.83
N ILE A 360 17.64 5.61 10.75
CA ILE A 360 17.39 4.17 10.92
C ILE A 360 16.76 3.57 9.65
N LEU A 361 15.78 4.25 9.04
CA LEU A 361 15.23 3.83 7.75
C LEU A 361 16.31 3.80 6.66
N ALA A 362 17.23 4.75 6.62
CA ALA A 362 18.35 4.76 5.66
C ALA A 362 19.28 3.56 5.84
N VAL A 363 19.66 3.24 7.09
CA VAL A 363 20.45 2.04 7.40
C VAL A 363 19.71 0.77 7.00
N THR A 364 18.42 0.68 7.29
CA THR A 364 17.57 -0.44 6.91
C THR A 364 17.49 -0.60 5.38
N ALA A 365 17.39 0.49 4.64
CA ALA A 365 17.41 0.47 3.18
C ALA A 365 18.77 -0.03 2.65
N ALA A 366 19.89 0.40 3.25
CA ALA A 366 21.22 -0.11 2.88
C ALA A 366 21.33 -1.63 3.09
N LEU A 367 20.79 -2.16 4.20
CA LEU A 367 20.71 -3.61 4.46
C LEU A 367 19.85 -4.32 3.40
N GLY A 368 18.72 -3.74 3.00
CA GLY A 368 17.90 -4.26 1.91
C GLY A 368 18.69 -4.36 0.59
N GLY A 369 19.52 -3.37 0.30
CA GLY A 369 20.44 -3.38 -0.85
C GLY A 369 21.47 -4.53 -0.80
N ALA A 370 21.96 -4.86 0.38
CA ALA A 370 22.89 -6.00 0.56
C ALA A 370 22.19 -7.35 0.30
N LEU A 371 20.94 -7.51 0.72
CA LEU A 371 20.14 -8.71 0.48
C LEU A 371 19.69 -8.88 -0.98
N ALA A 372 19.65 -7.80 -1.75
CA ALA A 372 19.12 -7.78 -3.12
C ALA A 372 19.91 -8.67 -4.11
N ASN A 373 21.14 -9.08 -3.79
CA ASN A 373 21.90 -10.02 -4.60
C ASN A 373 21.20 -11.39 -4.75
N CYS A 374 20.33 -11.74 -3.79
CA CYS A 374 19.55 -12.98 -3.82
C CYS A 374 18.38 -12.95 -4.82
N VAL A 375 18.02 -11.75 -5.32
CA VAL A 375 16.96 -11.57 -6.34
C VAL A 375 17.48 -11.95 -7.75
N GLU A 376 18.81 -11.92 -7.95
CA GLU A 376 19.42 -12.34 -9.21
C GLU A 376 19.29 -13.85 -9.39
N THR A 377 18.55 -14.27 -10.40
CA THR A 377 18.64 -15.65 -10.90
C THR A 377 20.00 -15.79 -11.58
N LYS A 378 20.90 -16.62 -11.04
CA LYS A 378 22.00 -17.14 -11.85
C LYS A 378 21.35 -17.90 -13.01
N ASN A 379 21.54 -17.39 -14.22
CA ASN A 379 21.24 -18.14 -15.44
C ASN A 379 22.11 -19.40 -15.49
#